data_dc4a7c908fe588e1762ed4a51aaf9d03
#
_entry.id   dc4a7c908fe588e1762ed4a51aaf9d03
#
_cell.length_a   1.000
_cell.length_b   1.000
_cell.length_c   1.000
_cell.angle_alpha   90.00
_cell.angle_beta   90.00
_cell.angle_gamma   90.00
#
_symmetry.space_group_name_H-M   'P 1'
#
loop_
_entity.id
_entity.type
_entity.pdbx_description
1 polymer ?
#
loop_
_entity_poly.entity_id
_entity_poly.type
_entity_poly.pdbx_seq_one_letter_code
_entity_poly.pdbx_strand_id
1 'polypeptide(L)'
;MKKLRGVIPPMITPFQENGDLDESAIRELVTYLSDKVDGLFICGSYGCGALMSLEERMRVAEIVKETARPETTIVVHTGTTNTRDTITLTRHAASIGCDAASAVGPYYYKYASDAIYKYYSDVLKAVGDTIPFYAYHNPGFQGYETDLNVFRRLKQEGLA
;
A
#
# COMPACT_ATOMS: atom_id res chain seq x y z
N MET A 1 -12.37 11.75 -6.94
CA MET A 1 -11.36 11.11 -6.06
C MET A 1 -10.93 12.09 -4.98
N LYS A 2 -10.81 11.62 -3.72
CA LYS A 2 -10.30 12.43 -2.60
C LYS A 2 -8.83 12.78 -2.85
N LYS A 3 -8.47 14.07 -2.76
CA LYS A 3 -7.06 14.47 -2.83
C LYS A 3 -6.38 14.12 -1.51
N LEU A 4 -5.29 13.38 -1.54
CA LEU A 4 -4.46 13.15 -0.36
C LEU A 4 -3.84 14.48 0.09
N ARG A 5 -4.01 14.84 1.35
CA ARG A 5 -3.53 16.09 1.96
C ARG A 5 -3.13 15.85 3.40
N GLY A 6 -2.26 16.73 3.90
CA GLY A 6 -1.86 16.72 5.30
C GLY A 6 -0.77 15.71 5.62
N VAL A 7 -0.69 15.33 6.89
CA VAL A 7 0.32 14.42 7.43
C VAL A 7 -0.22 13.00 7.42
N ILE A 8 0.42 12.12 6.64
CA ILE A 8 0.04 10.70 6.48
C ILE A 8 1.27 9.84 6.83
N PRO A 9 1.56 9.63 8.12
CA PRO A 9 2.74 8.88 8.53
C PRO A 9 2.59 7.38 8.25
N PRO A 10 3.73 6.66 8.07
CA PRO A 10 3.73 5.21 8.05
C PRO A 10 3.43 4.67 9.45
N MET A 11 2.42 3.81 9.55
CA MET A 11 2.01 3.15 10.79
C MET A 11 2.74 1.83 10.94
N ILE A 12 3.20 1.52 12.17
CA ILE A 12 3.68 0.18 12.54
C ILE A 12 2.50 -0.79 12.66
N THR A 13 2.78 -2.08 12.55
CA THR A 13 1.81 -3.15 12.81
C THR A 13 2.20 -3.86 14.10
N PRO A 14 1.41 -3.75 15.20
CA PRO A 14 1.61 -4.53 16.40
C PRO A 14 1.39 -6.03 16.18
N PHE A 15 2.27 -6.85 16.77
CA PHE A 15 2.18 -8.31 16.78
C PHE A 15 2.25 -8.81 18.22
N GLN A 16 1.65 -9.96 18.46
CA GLN A 16 1.77 -10.72 19.71
C GLN A 16 3.12 -11.43 19.77
N GLU A 17 3.50 -11.94 20.93
CA GLU A 17 4.76 -12.67 21.12
C GLU A 17 4.87 -13.94 20.26
N ASN A 18 3.74 -14.56 19.90
CA ASN A 18 3.67 -15.72 19.03
C ASN A 18 3.76 -15.38 17.53
N GLY A 19 3.79 -14.09 17.18
CA GLY A 19 3.87 -13.59 15.82
C GLY A 19 2.51 -13.30 15.15
N ASP A 20 1.38 -13.58 15.79
CA ASP A 20 0.05 -13.22 15.29
C ASP A 20 -0.18 -11.70 15.38
N LEU A 21 -1.12 -11.18 14.58
CA LEU A 21 -1.54 -9.79 14.69
C LEU A 21 -2.14 -9.50 16.07
N ASP A 22 -1.69 -8.43 16.71
CA ASP A 22 -2.36 -7.90 17.91
C ASP A 22 -3.45 -6.91 17.47
N GLU A 23 -4.64 -7.46 17.17
CA GLU A 23 -5.78 -6.64 16.70
C GLU A 23 -6.20 -5.57 17.72
N SER A 24 -6.08 -5.84 19.03
CA SER A 24 -6.40 -4.86 20.07
C SER A 24 -5.45 -3.68 20.03
N ALA A 25 -4.15 -3.96 20.03
CA ALA A 25 -3.13 -2.92 19.96
C ALA A 25 -3.17 -2.14 18.64
N ILE A 26 -3.53 -2.80 17.51
CA ILE A 26 -3.75 -2.11 16.22
C ILE A 26 -4.91 -1.10 16.37
N ARG A 27 -6.04 -1.49 16.95
CA ARG A 27 -7.21 -0.60 17.15
C ARG A 27 -6.88 0.58 18.08
N GLU A 28 -6.18 0.33 19.18
CA GLU A 28 -5.75 1.37 20.11
C GLU A 28 -4.83 2.38 19.41
N LEU A 29 -3.84 1.89 18.64
CA LEU A 29 -2.92 2.73 17.89
C LEU A 29 -3.64 3.57 16.83
N VAL A 30 -4.57 2.98 16.07
CA VAL A 30 -5.37 3.69 15.06
C VAL A 30 -6.23 4.77 15.71
N THR A 31 -6.89 4.47 16.82
CA THR A 31 -7.69 5.44 17.59
C THR A 31 -6.82 6.62 18.02
N TYR A 32 -5.64 6.33 18.61
CA TYR A 32 -4.71 7.36 19.05
C TYR A 32 -4.19 8.24 17.91
N LEU A 33 -3.80 7.63 16.78
CA LEU A 33 -3.22 8.36 15.64
C LEU A 33 -4.28 9.16 14.88
N SER A 34 -5.48 8.64 14.71
CA SER A 34 -6.57 9.31 13.99
C SER A 34 -6.93 10.69 14.56
N ASP A 35 -6.64 10.94 15.85
CA ASP A 35 -6.83 12.22 16.50
C ASP A 35 -5.69 13.22 16.23
N LYS A 36 -4.57 12.79 15.66
CA LYS A 36 -3.34 13.59 15.60
C LYS A 36 -2.83 13.84 14.19
N VAL A 37 -3.29 13.03 13.21
CA VAL A 37 -2.80 13.10 11.83
C VAL A 37 -3.96 13.04 10.83
N ASP A 38 -3.71 13.47 9.59
CA ASP A 38 -4.73 13.53 8.55
C ASP A 38 -4.98 12.17 7.88
N GLY A 39 -4.06 11.24 8.03
CA GLY A 39 -4.19 9.90 7.45
C GLY A 39 -3.13 8.93 7.94
N LEU A 40 -3.25 7.67 7.52
CA LEU A 40 -2.35 6.57 7.87
C LEU A 40 -1.87 5.86 6.61
N PHE A 41 -0.56 5.63 6.50
CA PHE A 41 0.04 4.78 5.49
C PHE A 41 0.36 3.42 6.12
N ILE A 42 -0.41 2.40 5.77
CA ILE A 42 -0.38 1.09 6.43
C ILE A 42 0.24 -0.01 5.55
N CYS A 43 0.69 -1.08 6.17
CA CYS A 43 1.32 -2.25 5.52
C CYS A 43 2.55 -1.90 4.67
N GLY A 44 3.17 -0.74 4.90
CA GLY A 44 4.44 -0.36 4.27
C GLY A 44 5.64 -1.00 4.96
N SER A 45 6.84 -0.47 4.71
CA SER A 45 8.09 -0.98 5.30
C SER A 45 8.08 -0.92 6.83
N TYR A 46 7.63 0.20 7.41
CA TYR A 46 7.47 0.34 8.86
C TYR A 46 6.36 -0.52 9.44
N GLY A 47 5.32 -0.81 8.64
CA GLY A 47 4.23 -1.70 9.02
C GLY A 47 4.51 -3.17 8.76
N CYS A 48 5.77 -3.55 8.52
CA CYS A 48 6.19 -4.94 8.29
C CYS A 48 5.44 -5.66 7.14
N GLY A 49 4.91 -4.91 6.17
CA GLY A 49 4.06 -5.46 5.11
C GLY A 49 4.67 -6.60 4.30
N ALA A 50 6.00 -6.57 4.11
CA ALA A 50 6.71 -7.63 3.38
C ALA A 50 6.85 -8.94 4.18
N LEU A 51 6.63 -8.92 5.50
CA LEU A 51 6.72 -10.08 6.39
C LEU A 51 5.37 -10.74 6.66
N MET A 52 4.27 -10.05 6.35
CA MET A 52 2.90 -10.53 6.54
C MET A 52 2.41 -11.34 5.34
N SER A 53 1.56 -12.32 5.59
CA SER A 53 0.77 -12.99 4.56
C SER A 53 -0.22 -12.02 3.90
N LEU A 54 -0.84 -12.43 2.79
CA LEU A 54 -1.88 -11.62 2.13
C LEU A 54 -3.08 -11.42 3.06
N GLU A 55 -3.48 -12.48 3.75
CA GLU A 55 -4.61 -12.49 4.68
C GLU A 55 -4.38 -11.53 5.84
N GLU A 56 -3.18 -11.54 6.43
CA GLU A 56 -2.81 -10.60 7.51
C GLU A 56 -2.81 -9.14 7.02
N ARG A 57 -2.29 -8.88 5.82
CA ARG A 57 -2.31 -7.52 5.24
C ARG A 57 -3.73 -7.04 4.96
N MET A 58 -4.60 -7.90 4.47
CA MET A 58 -6.02 -7.61 4.30
C MET A 58 -6.68 -7.33 5.64
N ARG A 59 -6.41 -8.17 6.65
CA ARG A 59 -6.98 -8.02 7.98
C ARG A 59 -6.54 -6.71 8.65
N VAL A 60 -5.28 -6.33 8.55
CA VAL A 60 -4.79 -5.01 9.04
C VAL A 60 -5.55 -3.88 8.36
N ALA A 61 -5.74 -3.94 7.04
CA ALA A 61 -6.46 -2.89 6.31
C ALA A 61 -7.93 -2.79 6.75
N GLU A 62 -8.60 -3.92 7.00
CA GLU A 62 -9.97 -3.98 7.54
C GLU A 62 -10.05 -3.33 8.91
N ILE A 63 -9.19 -3.76 9.86
CA ILE A 63 -9.16 -3.24 11.23
C ILE A 63 -8.94 -1.72 11.22
N VAL A 64 -7.99 -1.23 10.42
CA VAL A 64 -7.71 0.19 10.32
C VAL A 64 -8.91 0.94 9.76
N LYS A 65 -9.54 0.42 8.69
CA LYS A 65 -10.72 1.04 8.07
C LYS A 65 -11.93 1.07 8.98
N GLU A 66 -12.15 0.01 9.76
CA GLU A 66 -13.23 -0.09 10.76
C GLU A 66 -13.04 0.87 11.93
N THR A 67 -11.77 1.13 12.32
CA THR A 67 -11.42 1.82 13.57
C THR A 67 -11.13 3.31 13.35
N ALA A 68 -10.54 3.66 12.21
CA ALA A 68 -10.17 5.04 11.91
C ALA A 68 -11.41 5.95 11.82
N ARG A 69 -11.23 7.22 12.16
CA ARG A 69 -12.29 8.23 12.00
C ARG A 69 -12.66 8.39 10.52
N PRO A 70 -13.92 8.73 10.21
CA PRO A 70 -14.37 8.84 8.81
C PRO A 70 -13.55 9.82 7.95
N GLU A 71 -13.00 10.86 8.55
CA GLU A 71 -12.17 11.86 7.88
C GLU A 71 -10.72 11.41 7.67
N THR A 72 -10.23 10.39 8.42
CA THR A 72 -8.87 9.89 8.32
C THR A 72 -8.62 9.25 6.96
N THR A 73 -7.60 9.71 6.27
CA THR A 73 -7.20 9.15 4.96
C THR A 73 -6.44 7.85 5.15
N ILE A 74 -6.88 6.75 4.52
CA ILE A 74 -6.21 5.46 4.60
C ILE A 74 -5.54 5.13 3.27
N VAL A 75 -4.22 5.06 3.30
CA VAL A 75 -3.38 4.63 2.17
C VAL A 75 -2.79 3.26 2.48
N VAL A 76 -3.12 2.26 1.67
CA VAL A 76 -2.62 0.88 1.89
C VAL A 76 -1.45 0.61 0.97
N HIS A 77 -0.32 0.18 1.51
CA HIS A 77 0.75 -0.39 0.68
C HIS A 77 0.36 -1.81 0.27
N THR A 78 0.24 -2.01 -1.03
CA THR A 78 -0.21 -3.29 -1.63
C THR A 78 0.90 -4.01 -2.41
N GLY A 79 2.08 -3.39 -2.53
CA GLY A 79 3.21 -3.96 -3.26
C GLY A 79 3.69 -5.29 -2.69
N THR A 80 3.99 -6.23 -3.60
CA THR A 80 4.56 -7.54 -3.29
C THR A 80 5.65 -7.89 -4.31
N THR A 81 6.26 -9.07 -4.17
CA THR A 81 7.24 -9.62 -5.11
C THR A 81 6.62 -10.06 -6.45
N ASN A 82 5.30 -10.15 -6.54
CA ASN A 82 4.61 -10.59 -7.76
C ASN A 82 3.35 -9.75 -8.06
N THR A 83 3.00 -9.67 -9.33
CA THR A 83 1.90 -8.84 -9.83
C THR A 83 0.52 -9.32 -9.35
N ARG A 84 0.29 -10.63 -9.26
CA ARG A 84 -1.00 -11.23 -8.88
C ARG A 84 -1.41 -10.82 -7.48
N ASP A 85 -0.52 -10.98 -6.53
CA ASP A 85 -0.78 -10.66 -5.13
C ASP A 85 -0.94 -9.16 -4.93
N THR A 86 -0.16 -8.34 -5.64
CA THR A 86 -0.34 -6.88 -5.65
C THR A 86 -1.73 -6.49 -6.15
N ILE A 87 -2.21 -7.10 -7.23
CA ILE A 87 -3.57 -6.88 -7.76
C ILE A 87 -4.61 -7.30 -6.71
N THR A 88 -4.44 -8.46 -6.09
CA THR A 88 -5.35 -8.98 -5.07
C THR A 88 -5.49 -8.02 -3.89
N LEU A 89 -4.37 -7.57 -3.33
CA LEU A 89 -4.36 -6.61 -2.22
C LEU A 89 -4.93 -5.24 -2.62
N THR A 90 -4.64 -4.78 -3.84
CA THR A 90 -5.15 -3.48 -4.31
C THR A 90 -6.67 -3.52 -4.51
N ARG A 91 -7.20 -4.61 -5.07
CA ARG A 91 -8.65 -4.82 -5.20
C ARG A 91 -9.34 -4.92 -3.84
N HIS A 92 -8.72 -5.61 -2.88
CA HIS A 92 -9.23 -5.67 -1.52
C HIS A 92 -9.29 -4.28 -0.89
N ALA A 93 -8.21 -3.50 -0.94
CA ALA A 93 -8.19 -2.13 -0.43
C ALA A 93 -9.30 -1.25 -1.05
N ALA A 94 -9.54 -1.39 -2.36
CA ALA A 94 -10.63 -0.71 -3.05
C ALA A 94 -12.00 -1.18 -2.53
N SER A 95 -12.20 -2.48 -2.38
CA SER A 95 -13.50 -3.07 -1.97
C SER A 95 -13.94 -2.67 -0.56
N ILE A 96 -12.99 -2.46 0.35
CA ILE A 96 -13.26 -2.00 1.72
C ILE A 96 -13.28 -0.46 1.85
N GLY A 97 -13.12 0.25 0.73
CA GLY A 97 -13.24 1.72 0.68
C GLY A 97 -12.04 2.47 1.26
N CYS A 98 -10.83 1.96 1.11
CA CYS A 98 -9.62 2.73 1.38
C CYS A 98 -9.48 3.89 0.38
N ASP A 99 -8.80 4.98 0.80
CA ASP A 99 -8.72 6.21 -0.01
C ASP A 99 -7.67 6.12 -1.13
N ALA A 100 -6.64 5.30 -0.96
CA ALA A 100 -5.62 5.05 -1.97
C ALA A 100 -4.87 3.73 -1.72
N ALA A 101 -4.30 3.18 -2.78
CA ALA A 101 -3.30 2.13 -2.72
C ALA A 101 -1.94 2.66 -3.15
N SER A 102 -0.89 2.03 -2.67
CA SER A 102 0.48 2.32 -3.07
C SER A 102 1.28 1.04 -3.20
N ALA A 103 2.20 0.97 -4.14
CA ALA A 103 3.11 -0.15 -4.26
C ALA A 103 4.53 0.29 -4.57
N VAL A 104 5.49 -0.28 -3.85
CA VAL A 104 6.89 -0.30 -4.28
C VAL A 104 7.01 -1.25 -5.48
N GLY A 105 7.99 -1.03 -6.34
CA GLY A 105 8.29 -1.99 -7.42
C GLY A 105 8.56 -3.39 -6.86
N PRO A 106 8.39 -4.46 -7.65
CA PRO A 106 8.62 -5.82 -7.17
C PRO A 106 10.06 -5.93 -6.65
N TYR A 107 10.21 -6.42 -5.43
CA TYR A 107 11.48 -6.48 -4.71
C TYR A 107 12.05 -7.91 -4.70
N TYR A 108 13.19 -8.10 -4.04
CA TYR A 108 14.00 -9.30 -3.91
C TYR A 108 14.97 -9.50 -5.09
N TYR A 109 14.53 -9.36 -6.33
CA TYR A 109 15.39 -9.41 -7.51
C TYR A 109 15.56 -8.02 -8.14
N LYS A 110 16.66 -7.83 -8.85
CA LYS A 110 16.83 -6.65 -9.71
C LYS A 110 16.11 -6.89 -11.03
N TYR A 111 15.22 -5.98 -11.38
CA TYR A 111 14.42 -6.06 -12.60
C TYR A 111 14.84 -5.01 -13.62
N ALA A 112 14.76 -5.37 -14.90
CA ALA A 112 14.88 -4.41 -16.00
C ALA A 112 13.65 -3.47 -16.04
N SER A 113 13.84 -2.26 -16.58
CA SER A 113 12.79 -1.24 -16.66
C SER A 113 11.49 -1.72 -17.32
N ASP A 114 11.59 -2.55 -18.37
CA ASP A 114 10.40 -3.10 -19.02
C ASP A 114 9.60 -4.06 -18.12
N ALA A 115 10.28 -4.84 -17.28
CA ALA A 115 9.60 -5.71 -16.30
C ALA A 115 8.89 -4.89 -15.21
N ILE A 116 9.53 -3.81 -14.73
CA ILE A 116 8.94 -2.87 -13.77
C ILE A 116 7.74 -2.14 -14.39
N TYR A 117 7.89 -1.66 -15.64
CA TYR A 117 6.78 -1.07 -16.39
C TYR A 117 5.61 -2.06 -16.51
N LYS A 118 5.90 -3.31 -16.91
CA LYS A 118 4.86 -4.34 -17.04
C LYS A 118 4.14 -4.60 -15.72
N TYR A 119 4.87 -4.69 -14.60
CA TYR A 119 4.30 -4.86 -13.28
C TYR A 119 3.27 -3.76 -12.96
N TYR A 120 3.67 -2.48 -13.06
CA TYR A 120 2.75 -1.37 -12.79
C TYR A 120 1.60 -1.28 -13.79
N SER A 121 1.88 -1.50 -15.09
CA SER A 121 0.86 -1.49 -16.13
C SER A 121 -0.21 -2.56 -15.89
N ASP A 122 0.18 -3.78 -15.54
CA ASP A 122 -0.75 -4.88 -15.27
C ASP A 122 -1.59 -4.59 -14.01
N VAL A 123 -0.99 -4.04 -12.94
CA VAL A 123 -1.73 -3.64 -11.74
C VAL A 123 -2.74 -2.55 -12.07
N LEU A 124 -2.32 -1.47 -12.71
CA LEU A 124 -3.18 -0.33 -13.05
C LEU A 124 -4.34 -0.74 -13.97
N LYS A 125 -4.07 -1.56 -14.99
CA LYS A 125 -5.13 -2.12 -15.87
C LYS A 125 -6.12 -3.01 -15.12
N ALA A 126 -5.64 -3.77 -14.14
CA ALA A 126 -6.48 -4.69 -13.39
C ALA A 126 -7.39 -4.01 -12.35
N VAL A 127 -6.99 -2.85 -11.85
CA VAL A 127 -7.76 -2.09 -10.85
C VAL A 127 -8.50 -0.90 -11.45
N GLY A 128 -8.07 -0.38 -12.60
CA GLY A 128 -8.70 0.77 -13.27
C GLY A 128 -8.86 1.96 -12.33
N ASP A 129 -9.97 2.67 -12.45
CA ASP A 129 -10.29 3.86 -11.64
C ASP A 129 -10.95 3.53 -10.29
N THR A 130 -10.90 2.28 -9.83
CA THR A 130 -11.57 1.87 -8.58
C THR A 130 -10.94 2.47 -7.33
N ILE A 131 -9.63 2.73 -7.38
CA ILE A 131 -8.88 3.33 -6.28
C ILE A 131 -7.69 4.14 -6.84
N PRO A 132 -7.39 5.34 -6.31
CA PRO A 132 -6.14 6.05 -6.61
C PRO A 132 -4.93 5.17 -6.31
N PHE A 133 -3.98 5.08 -7.23
CA PHE A 133 -2.79 4.27 -7.06
C PHE A 133 -1.51 5.10 -7.16
N TYR A 134 -0.61 4.93 -6.20
CA TYR A 134 0.66 5.63 -6.11
C TYR A 134 1.84 4.67 -6.26
N ALA A 135 2.67 4.90 -7.27
CA ALA A 135 3.95 4.21 -7.36
C ALA A 135 4.90 4.74 -6.27
N TYR A 136 5.30 3.85 -5.36
CA TYR A 136 6.20 4.17 -4.27
C TYR A 136 7.63 3.81 -4.64
N HIS A 137 8.51 4.79 -4.69
CA HIS A 137 9.92 4.58 -5.00
C HIS A 137 10.74 4.52 -3.72
N ASN A 138 11.28 3.35 -3.40
CA ASN A 138 12.16 3.14 -2.26
C ASN A 138 13.31 2.20 -2.63
N PRO A 139 14.39 2.72 -3.26
CA PRO A 139 15.48 1.88 -3.76
C PRO A 139 16.20 1.10 -2.68
N GLY A 140 16.23 1.60 -1.44
CA GLY A 140 16.85 0.90 -0.31
C GLY A 140 16.16 -0.42 0.02
N PHE A 141 14.83 -0.49 -0.09
CA PHE A 141 14.06 -1.71 0.19
C PHE A 141 13.74 -2.53 -1.05
N GLN A 142 13.55 -1.89 -2.20
CA GLN A 142 13.32 -2.65 -3.45
C GLN A 142 14.60 -3.23 -4.06
N GLY A 143 15.78 -2.72 -3.66
CA GLY A 143 17.08 -3.24 -4.08
C GLY A 143 17.57 -2.74 -5.44
N TYR A 144 16.90 -1.77 -6.05
CA TYR A 144 17.28 -1.14 -7.32
C TYR A 144 16.65 0.24 -7.48
N GLU A 145 17.25 1.06 -8.32
CA GLU A 145 16.66 2.32 -8.79
C GLU A 145 15.67 2.04 -9.93
N THR A 146 14.52 2.69 -9.87
CA THR A 146 13.55 2.65 -10.97
C THR A 146 13.84 3.81 -11.93
N ASP A 147 14.03 3.52 -13.20
CA ASP A 147 14.13 4.54 -14.24
C ASP A 147 12.82 5.36 -14.31
N LEU A 148 12.94 6.68 -14.18
CA LEU A 148 11.79 7.59 -14.25
C LEU A 148 11.03 7.49 -15.58
N ASN A 149 11.65 7.00 -16.64
CA ASN A 149 10.97 6.76 -17.92
C ASN A 149 9.87 5.70 -17.81
N VAL A 150 9.95 4.78 -16.84
CA VAL A 150 8.87 3.84 -16.53
C VAL A 150 7.59 4.60 -16.19
N PHE A 151 7.67 5.55 -15.26
CA PHE A 151 6.52 6.34 -14.83
C PHE A 151 6.02 7.33 -15.89
N ARG A 152 6.95 7.92 -16.67
CA ARG A 152 6.59 8.77 -17.82
C ARG A 152 5.78 8.01 -18.84
N ARG A 153 6.19 6.78 -19.16
CA ARG A 153 5.49 5.91 -20.11
C ARG A 153 4.10 5.53 -19.59
N LEU A 154 3.96 5.14 -18.33
CA LEU A 154 2.64 4.84 -17.72
C LEU A 154 1.70 6.04 -17.84
N LYS A 155 2.19 7.26 -17.55
CA LYS A 155 1.42 8.49 -17.68
C LYS A 155 1.02 8.80 -19.12
N GLN A 156 1.94 8.63 -20.09
CA GLN A 156 1.66 8.86 -21.52
C GLN A 156 0.59 7.90 -22.06
N GLU A 157 0.51 6.70 -21.52
CA GLU A 157 -0.50 5.70 -21.87
C GLU A 157 -1.82 5.88 -21.10
N GLY A 158 -1.94 6.93 -20.28
CA GLY A 158 -3.15 7.22 -19.50
C GLY A 158 -3.42 6.21 -18.37
N LEU A 159 -2.37 5.50 -17.90
CA LEU A 159 -2.47 4.52 -16.82
C LEU A 159 -2.17 5.14 -15.45
N ALA A 160 -1.60 6.35 -15.39
CA ALA A 160 -1.21 7.03 -14.16
C ALA A 160 -1.36 8.56 -14.26
#